data_d60fa15489ff26fcb08834a607b58275
#
_entry.id   d60fa15489ff26fcb08834a607b58275
#
_cell.length_a   1.000
_cell.length_b   1.000
_cell.length_c   1.000
_cell.angle_alpha   90.00
_cell.angle_beta   90.00
_cell.angle_gamma   90.00
#
_symmetry.space_group_name_H-M   'P 1'
#
loop_
_entity.id
_entity.type
_entity.pdbx_description
1 polymer ?
#
loop_
_entity_poly.entity_id
_entity_poly.type
_entity_poly.pdbx_seq_one_letter_code
_entity_poly.pdbx_strand_id
1 'polypeptide(L)'
;RKQMDHVAVKEAVFPFSRFPGVDTLLGPEMKSTGEVMGIDKDFKRAFAKSQLGAGMVLPISGTVFISVRDHDKEKALQVAKQLSGIGFSVVATGGTQRFLAENGVDAKLVNKVLEGRPHCVDALNNGDVQLVVNTTDGAKSILDSYSIRRTALVNNVPHYTTMTAAMAAADAIEVIKDVG
;
A
#
# COMPACT_ATOMS: atom_id res chain seq x y z
N ARG A 1 -27.88 -4.79 23.40
CA ARG A 1 -26.43 -4.74 23.05
C ARG A 1 -25.92 -3.37 23.50
N LYS A 2 -24.93 -3.33 24.38
CA LYS A 2 -24.26 -2.08 24.76
C LYS A 2 -23.52 -1.56 23.52
N GLN A 3 -23.82 -0.34 23.07
CA GLN A 3 -23.07 0.31 22.01
C GLN A 3 -21.68 0.64 22.56
N MET A 4 -20.64 0.19 21.90
CA MET A 4 -19.26 0.48 22.31
C MET A 4 -18.84 1.85 21.77
N ASP A 5 -18.18 2.65 22.59
CA ASP A 5 -17.71 4.02 22.23
C ASP A 5 -16.36 3.99 21.53
N HIS A 6 -15.97 2.85 20.97
CA HIS A 6 -14.70 2.66 20.29
C HIS A 6 -14.81 1.70 19.11
N VAL A 7 -13.84 1.79 18.21
CA VAL A 7 -13.63 0.87 17.08
C VAL A 7 -12.39 0.04 17.37
N ALA A 8 -12.46 -1.26 17.17
CA ALA A 8 -11.35 -2.18 17.25
C ALA A 8 -11.02 -2.73 15.85
N VAL A 9 -9.77 -2.62 15.43
CA VAL A 9 -9.25 -3.19 14.19
C VAL A 9 -8.27 -4.30 14.55
N LYS A 10 -8.56 -5.51 14.10
CA LYS A 10 -7.72 -6.69 14.28
C LYS A 10 -6.87 -6.89 13.04
N GLU A 11 -5.57 -6.99 13.23
CA GLU A 11 -4.59 -7.20 12.17
C GLU A 11 -3.86 -8.51 12.39
N ALA A 12 -3.81 -9.36 11.36
CA ALA A 12 -3.03 -10.60 11.41
C ALA A 12 -1.55 -10.30 11.15
N VAL A 13 -0.66 -10.89 11.93
CA VAL A 13 0.78 -10.73 11.77
C VAL A 13 1.34 -11.90 10.99
N PHE A 14 1.99 -11.62 9.84
CA PHE A 14 2.60 -12.62 8.97
C PHE A 14 4.12 -12.45 8.94
N PRO A 15 4.90 -13.48 9.24
CA PRO A 15 6.36 -13.39 9.24
C PRO A 15 6.96 -13.63 7.85
N PHE A 16 6.43 -12.99 6.81
CA PHE A 16 6.86 -13.17 5.42
C PHE A 16 8.36 -12.89 5.21
N SER A 17 8.94 -11.96 5.98
CA SER A 17 10.37 -11.65 5.92
C SER A 17 11.26 -12.82 6.33
N ARG A 18 10.75 -13.77 7.14
CA ARG A 18 11.48 -14.97 7.57
C ARG A 18 11.43 -16.12 6.57
N PHE A 19 10.59 -16.04 5.54
CA PHE A 19 10.40 -17.10 4.55
C PHE A 19 10.78 -16.60 3.15
N PRO A 20 12.07 -16.75 2.75
CA PRO A 20 12.49 -16.36 1.41
C PRO A 20 11.69 -17.10 0.33
N GLY A 21 11.25 -16.37 -0.70
CA GLY A 21 10.52 -16.94 -1.84
C GLY A 21 9.00 -17.03 -1.68
N VAL A 22 8.45 -16.71 -0.50
CA VAL A 22 6.99 -16.67 -0.31
C VAL A 22 6.43 -15.31 -0.76
N ASP A 23 5.33 -15.33 -1.52
CA ASP A 23 4.61 -14.12 -1.91
C ASP A 23 3.77 -13.59 -0.73
N THR A 24 3.59 -12.27 -0.68
CA THR A 24 2.73 -11.62 0.30
C THR A 24 1.24 -11.68 -0.06
N LEU A 25 0.90 -12.12 -1.26
CA LEU A 25 -0.48 -12.43 -1.61
C LEU A 25 -0.94 -13.66 -0.82
N LEU A 26 -2.00 -13.47 -0.04
CA LEU A 26 -2.55 -14.54 0.79
C LEU A 26 -3.28 -15.55 -0.09
N GLY A 27 -2.86 -16.80 0.02
CA GLY A 27 -3.55 -17.96 -0.54
C GLY A 27 -4.49 -18.62 0.48
N PRO A 28 -5.09 -19.76 0.13
CA PRO A 28 -5.97 -20.50 1.04
C PRO A 28 -5.25 -21.04 2.28
N GLU A 29 -3.93 -21.17 2.23
CA GLU A 29 -3.08 -21.62 3.35
C GLU A 29 -2.50 -20.43 4.12
N MET A 30 -3.36 -19.63 4.73
CA MET A 30 -2.91 -18.51 5.58
C MET A 30 -2.41 -19.02 6.92
N LYS A 31 -1.13 -18.75 7.22
CA LYS A 31 -0.52 -19.02 8.53
C LYS A 31 -0.03 -17.73 9.16
N SER A 32 -0.87 -17.12 9.97
CA SER A 32 -0.43 -16.02 10.83
C SER A 32 0.31 -16.56 12.05
N THR A 33 1.33 -15.82 12.52
CA THR A 33 2.04 -16.13 13.76
C THR A 33 1.43 -15.46 14.97
N GLY A 34 0.43 -14.64 14.77
CA GLY A 34 -0.27 -13.90 15.82
C GLY A 34 -1.21 -12.87 15.24
N GLU A 35 -1.77 -12.10 16.11
CA GLU A 35 -2.66 -10.99 15.77
C GLU A 35 -2.46 -9.84 16.75
N VAL A 36 -2.67 -8.63 16.27
CA VAL A 36 -2.63 -7.40 17.08
C VAL A 36 -3.95 -6.68 16.95
N MET A 37 -4.24 -5.76 17.86
CA MET A 37 -5.47 -5.00 17.87
C MET A 37 -5.17 -3.52 18.04
N GLY A 38 -5.66 -2.69 17.12
CA GLY A 38 -5.73 -1.26 17.27
C GLY A 38 -7.10 -0.85 17.80
N ILE A 39 -7.16 -0.06 18.87
CA ILE A 39 -8.41 0.43 19.45
C ILE A 39 -8.36 1.95 19.52
N ASP A 40 -9.40 2.61 18.99
CA ASP A 40 -9.56 4.06 19.08
C ASP A 40 -11.04 4.45 18.92
N LYS A 41 -11.34 5.74 19.06
CA LYS A 41 -12.68 6.30 18.88
C LYS A 41 -13.19 6.19 17.45
N ASP A 42 -12.30 6.19 16.46
CA ASP A 42 -12.61 6.09 15.04
C ASP A 42 -11.77 5.03 14.32
N PHE A 43 -12.26 4.62 13.15
CA PHE A 43 -11.63 3.56 12.36
C PHE A 43 -10.21 3.94 11.87
N LYS A 44 -10.00 5.18 11.43
CA LYS A 44 -8.72 5.63 10.85
C LYS A 44 -7.57 5.48 11.86
N ARG A 45 -7.82 5.93 13.10
CA ARG A 45 -6.86 5.82 14.21
C ARG A 45 -6.68 4.39 14.68
N ALA A 46 -7.78 3.63 14.80
CA ALA A 46 -7.72 2.22 15.16
C ALA A 46 -6.92 1.42 14.13
N PHE A 47 -7.09 1.69 12.82
CA PHE A 47 -6.32 1.08 11.75
C PHE A 47 -4.84 1.48 11.84
N ALA A 48 -4.50 2.76 12.02
CA ALA A 48 -3.12 3.21 12.22
C ALA A 48 -2.43 2.47 13.37
N LYS A 49 -3.12 2.31 14.50
CA LYS A 49 -2.60 1.56 15.65
C LYS A 49 -2.40 0.07 15.36
N SER A 50 -3.32 -0.55 14.60
CA SER A 50 -3.16 -1.97 14.22
C SER A 50 -1.96 -2.17 13.30
N GLN A 51 -1.73 -1.28 12.34
CA GLN A 51 -0.55 -1.33 11.46
C GLN A 51 0.75 -1.21 12.27
N LEU A 52 0.82 -0.24 13.18
CA LEU A 52 1.98 -0.06 14.06
C LEU A 52 2.20 -1.30 14.96
N GLY A 53 1.13 -1.84 15.53
CA GLY A 53 1.17 -3.07 16.31
C GLY A 53 1.66 -4.28 15.52
N ALA A 54 1.36 -4.35 14.23
CA ALA A 54 1.85 -5.37 13.31
C ALA A 54 3.31 -5.13 12.84
N GLY A 55 3.96 -4.06 13.32
CA GLY A 55 5.33 -3.70 12.94
C GLY A 55 5.43 -2.90 11.64
N MET A 56 4.31 -2.42 11.11
CA MET A 56 4.25 -1.61 9.91
C MET A 56 4.18 -0.12 10.27
N VAL A 57 5.22 0.62 9.92
CA VAL A 57 5.27 2.07 10.14
C VAL A 57 4.75 2.76 8.87
N LEU A 58 3.59 3.41 8.97
CA LEU A 58 3.02 4.19 7.88
C LEU A 58 3.85 5.47 7.67
N PRO A 59 4.25 5.79 6.42
CA PRO A 59 5.00 7.01 6.12
C PRO A 59 4.08 8.24 6.24
N ILE A 60 4.63 9.36 6.70
CA ILE A 60 3.93 10.65 6.77
C ILE A 60 4.30 11.60 5.62
N SER A 61 5.27 11.22 4.80
CA SER A 61 5.73 11.95 3.61
C SER A 61 6.50 11.02 2.68
N GLY A 62 6.81 11.47 1.49
CA GLY A 62 7.62 10.75 0.51
C GLY A 62 6.89 10.47 -0.79
N THR A 63 7.14 9.34 -1.40
CA THR A 63 6.59 8.95 -2.70
C THR A 63 5.72 7.71 -2.56
N VAL A 64 4.51 7.75 -3.14
CA VAL A 64 3.67 6.57 -3.32
C VAL A 64 3.79 6.03 -4.74
N PHE A 65 4.06 4.73 -4.85
CA PHE A 65 3.99 3.99 -6.11
C PHE A 65 2.61 3.36 -6.28
N ILE A 66 1.96 3.62 -7.42
CA ILE A 66 0.62 3.11 -7.73
C ILE A 66 0.65 2.34 -9.06
N SER A 67 0.28 1.07 -9.00
CA SER A 67 0.10 0.21 -10.17
C SER A 67 -1.12 -0.67 -9.95
N VAL A 68 -2.22 -0.34 -10.60
CA VAL A 68 -3.50 -1.01 -10.36
C VAL A 68 -4.13 -1.53 -11.65
N ARG A 69 -4.96 -2.56 -11.52
CA ARG A 69 -5.81 -3.08 -12.59
C ARG A 69 -6.89 -2.05 -12.99
N ASP A 70 -7.48 -2.22 -14.17
CA ASP A 70 -8.34 -1.19 -14.77
C ASP A 70 -9.56 -0.82 -13.90
N HIS A 71 -10.25 -1.79 -13.33
CA HIS A 71 -11.44 -1.52 -12.52
C HIS A 71 -11.16 -0.92 -11.14
N ASP A 72 -9.89 -0.85 -10.73
CA ASP A 72 -9.47 -0.20 -9.49
C ASP A 72 -9.01 1.26 -9.69
N LYS A 73 -8.91 1.74 -10.94
CA LYS A 73 -8.35 3.05 -11.27
C LYS A 73 -9.09 4.23 -10.61
N GLU A 74 -10.42 4.18 -10.54
CA GLU A 74 -11.22 5.22 -9.89
C GLU A 74 -10.91 5.35 -8.39
N LYS A 75 -10.77 4.22 -7.68
CA LYS A 75 -10.37 4.21 -6.28
C LYS A 75 -8.92 4.63 -6.10
N ALA A 76 -8.05 4.22 -7.02
CA ALA A 76 -6.65 4.65 -7.03
C ALA A 76 -6.51 6.16 -7.23
N LEU A 77 -7.38 6.77 -8.04
CA LEU A 77 -7.44 8.22 -8.22
C LEU A 77 -7.78 8.94 -6.90
N GLN A 78 -8.74 8.39 -6.13
CA GLN A 78 -9.09 8.96 -4.81
C GLN A 78 -7.90 8.91 -3.85
N VAL A 79 -7.23 7.75 -3.76
CA VAL A 79 -6.01 7.58 -2.95
C VAL A 79 -4.89 8.52 -3.39
N ALA A 80 -4.65 8.62 -4.71
CA ALA A 80 -3.62 9.49 -5.26
C ALA A 80 -3.88 10.96 -4.96
N LYS A 81 -5.12 11.44 -5.11
CA LYS A 81 -5.52 12.83 -4.77
C LYS A 81 -5.36 13.10 -3.28
N GLN A 82 -5.81 12.19 -2.42
CA GLN A 82 -5.68 12.32 -0.97
C GLN A 82 -4.22 12.42 -0.53
N LEU A 83 -3.38 11.48 -0.97
CA LEU A 83 -1.95 11.46 -0.63
C LEU A 83 -1.20 12.66 -1.23
N SER A 84 -1.47 13.03 -2.47
CA SER A 84 -0.90 14.24 -3.09
C SER A 84 -1.31 15.51 -2.35
N GLY A 85 -2.56 15.60 -1.91
CA GLY A 85 -3.08 16.72 -1.11
C GLY A 85 -2.36 16.93 0.23
N ILE A 86 -1.83 15.86 0.80
CA ILE A 86 -1.03 15.91 2.04
C ILE A 86 0.49 15.89 1.77
N GLY A 87 0.93 16.08 0.51
CA GLY A 87 2.32 16.32 0.14
C GLY A 87 3.13 15.11 -0.30
N PHE A 88 2.49 13.98 -0.62
CA PHE A 88 3.19 12.87 -1.28
C PHE A 88 3.41 13.14 -2.76
N SER A 89 4.57 12.73 -3.27
CA SER A 89 4.78 12.57 -4.71
C SER A 89 4.14 11.27 -5.19
N VAL A 90 3.60 11.29 -6.41
CA VAL A 90 2.96 10.10 -7.00
C VAL A 90 3.80 9.60 -8.17
N VAL A 91 4.13 8.30 -8.16
CA VAL A 91 4.71 7.60 -9.32
C VAL A 91 3.82 6.42 -9.69
N ALA A 92 3.66 6.15 -10.98
CA ALA A 92 2.75 5.11 -11.41
C ALA A 92 3.22 4.46 -12.72
N THR A 93 2.79 3.21 -12.97
CA THR A 93 3.06 2.50 -14.22
C THR A 93 2.11 2.92 -15.34
N GLY A 94 2.58 2.89 -16.57
CA GLY A 94 1.97 3.24 -17.85
C GLY A 94 0.45 3.57 -17.83
N GLY A 95 -0.40 2.54 -17.83
CA GLY A 95 -1.86 2.73 -17.88
C GLY A 95 -2.45 3.41 -16.64
N THR A 96 -1.87 3.21 -15.45
CA THR A 96 -2.29 3.89 -14.22
C THR A 96 -1.84 5.35 -14.26
N GLN A 97 -0.60 5.62 -14.64
CA GLN A 97 -0.06 6.98 -14.72
C GLN A 97 -0.88 7.86 -15.67
N ARG A 98 -1.17 7.36 -16.87
CA ARG A 98 -1.98 8.08 -17.85
C ARG A 98 -3.35 8.45 -17.29
N PHE A 99 -4.04 7.50 -16.68
CA PHE A 99 -5.35 7.72 -16.08
C PHE A 99 -5.30 8.78 -14.96
N LEU A 100 -4.30 8.71 -14.08
CA LEU A 100 -4.13 9.68 -12.99
C LEU A 100 -3.84 11.09 -13.54
N ALA A 101 -2.96 11.21 -14.54
CA ALA A 101 -2.61 12.48 -15.16
C ALA A 101 -3.81 13.13 -15.88
N GLU A 102 -4.58 12.36 -16.64
CA GLU A 102 -5.82 12.81 -17.31
C GLU A 102 -6.88 13.32 -16.30
N ASN A 103 -6.81 12.86 -15.05
CA ASN A 103 -7.74 13.27 -13.97
C ASN A 103 -7.12 14.27 -12.96
N GLY A 104 -6.03 14.94 -13.36
CA GLY A 104 -5.46 16.09 -12.65
C GLY A 104 -4.50 15.74 -11.49
N VAL A 105 -3.95 14.52 -11.46
CA VAL A 105 -2.88 14.15 -10.51
C VAL A 105 -1.54 14.22 -11.23
N ASP A 106 -0.59 14.98 -10.68
CA ASP A 106 0.80 15.01 -11.15
C ASP A 106 1.50 13.68 -10.79
N ALA A 107 1.32 12.68 -11.65
CA ALA A 107 1.90 11.36 -11.49
C ALA A 107 3.05 11.14 -12.48
N LYS A 108 4.25 10.88 -11.96
CA LYS A 108 5.41 10.56 -12.79
C LYS A 108 5.35 9.11 -13.27
N LEU A 109 5.75 8.90 -14.52
CA LEU A 109 5.85 7.56 -15.10
C LEU A 109 7.05 6.80 -14.52
N VAL A 110 6.84 5.55 -14.16
CA VAL A 110 7.89 4.58 -13.85
C VAL A 110 7.65 3.28 -14.62
N ASN A 111 8.72 2.70 -15.16
CA ASN A 111 8.63 1.45 -15.91
C ASN A 111 8.27 0.27 -15.01
N LYS A 112 7.54 -0.70 -15.55
CA LYS A 112 7.46 -2.03 -14.96
C LYS A 112 8.79 -2.77 -15.16
N VAL A 113 9.02 -3.84 -14.39
CA VAL A 113 10.28 -4.62 -14.44
C VAL A 113 10.62 -5.09 -15.85
N LEU A 114 9.63 -5.51 -16.64
CA LEU A 114 9.83 -6.00 -18.02
C LEU A 114 9.91 -4.90 -19.08
N GLU A 115 9.70 -3.64 -18.72
CA GLU A 115 9.72 -2.49 -19.64
C GLU A 115 11.09 -1.81 -19.75
N GLY A 116 12.06 -2.26 -18.95
CA GLY A 116 13.44 -1.74 -18.93
C GLY A 116 13.76 -0.89 -17.71
N ARG A 117 15.05 -0.58 -17.56
CA ARG A 117 15.57 0.22 -16.43
C ARG A 117 15.67 1.71 -16.77
N PRO A 118 15.54 2.62 -15.78
CA PRO A 118 15.15 2.34 -14.40
C PRO A 118 13.69 1.91 -14.29
N HIS A 119 13.39 1.00 -13.37
CA HIS A 119 12.04 0.48 -13.14
C HIS A 119 11.63 0.55 -11.66
N CYS A 120 10.38 0.20 -11.36
CA CYS A 120 9.80 0.34 -10.02
C CYS A 120 10.58 -0.40 -8.91
N VAL A 121 11.22 -1.53 -9.21
CA VAL A 121 12.06 -2.26 -8.24
C VAL A 121 13.37 -1.50 -7.95
N ASP A 122 13.95 -0.82 -8.95
CA ASP A 122 15.12 0.02 -8.72
C ASP A 122 14.77 1.19 -7.79
N ALA A 123 13.63 1.85 -8.00
CA ALA A 123 13.15 2.93 -7.14
C ALA A 123 12.89 2.48 -5.69
N LEU A 124 12.35 1.26 -5.51
CA LEU A 124 12.17 0.67 -4.17
C LEU A 124 13.50 0.38 -3.48
N ASN A 125 14.46 -0.19 -4.20
CA ASN A 125 15.80 -0.51 -3.65
C ASN A 125 16.62 0.74 -3.32
N ASN A 126 16.43 1.83 -4.07
CA ASN A 126 17.07 3.11 -3.81
C ASN A 126 16.44 3.89 -2.65
N GLY A 127 15.28 3.43 -2.12
CA GLY A 127 14.54 4.17 -1.09
C GLY A 127 13.76 5.36 -1.62
N ASP A 128 13.53 5.44 -2.94
CA ASP A 128 12.77 6.53 -3.57
C ASP A 128 11.26 6.43 -3.35
N VAL A 129 10.76 5.25 -2.90
CA VAL A 129 9.35 4.94 -2.68
C VAL A 129 9.12 4.51 -1.24
N GLN A 130 8.17 5.17 -0.55
CA GLN A 130 7.81 4.93 0.85
C GLN A 130 6.48 4.20 1.04
N LEU A 131 5.65 4.12 -0.01
CA LEU A 131 4.35 3.44 0.03
C LEU A 131 4.05 2.79 -1.31
N VAL A 132 3.52 1.58 -1.30
CA VAL A 132 3.17 0.83 -2.52
C VAL A 132 1.68 0.47 -2.52
N VAL A 133 1.00 0.77 -3.62
CA VAL A 133 -0.34 0.29 -3.94
C VAL A 133 -0.27 -0.51 -5.24
N ASN A 134 -0.42 -1.83 -5.14
CA ASN A 134 -0.27 -2.73 -6.27
C ASN A 134 -1.39 -3.77 -6.32
N THR A 135 -2.42 -3.51 -7.12
CA THR A 135 -3.48 -4.50 -7.36
C THR A 135 -3.28 -5.21 -8.70
N THR A 136 -3.59 -6.50 -8.73
CA THR A 136 -3.35 -7.36 -9.90
C THR A 136 -4.61 -8.11 -10.30
N ASP A 137 -4.67 -8.52 -11.57
CA ASP A 137 -5.75 -9.33 -12.10
C ASP A 137 -5.18 -10.46 -12.99
N GLY A 138 -5.53 -11.70 -12.64
CA GLY A 138 -5.05 -12.90 -13.32
C GLY A 138 -3.61 -13.31 -13.03
N ALA A 139 -3.29 -14.56 -13.30
CA ALA A 139 -2.03 -15.21 -12.92
C ALA A 139 -0.78 -14.51 -13.48
N LYS A 140 -0.83 -14.02 -14.72
CA LYS A 140 0.31 -13.32 -15.35
C LYS A 140 0.63 -12.01 -14.60
N SER A 141 -0.38 -11.20 -14.30
CA SER A 141 -0.21 -9.94 -13.57
C SER A 141 0.29 -10.16 -12.15
N ILE A 142 -0.12 -11.26 -11.51
CA ILE A 142 0.38 -11.67 -10.19
C ILE A 142 1.89 -11.95 -10.26
N LEU A 143 2.34 -12.70 -11.26
CA LEU A 143 3.76 -13.01 -11.47
C LEU A 143 4.58 -11.75 -11.80
N ASP A 144 4.09 -10.90 -12.70
CA ASP A 144 4.75 -9.64 -13.09
C ASP A 144 4.94 -8.67 -11.90
N SER A 145 4.05 -8.72 -10.93
CA SER A 145 4.08 -7.87 -9.73
C SER A 145 4.76 -8.53 -8.52
N TYR A 146 5.18 -9.77 -8.61
CA TYR A 146 5.85 -10.49 -7.52
C TYR A 146 7.10 -9.75 -7.02
N SER A 147 7.95 -9.31 -7.94
CA SER A 147 9.19 -8.60 -7.61
C SER A 147 8.95 -7.30 -6.87
N ILE A 148 7.88 -6.57 -7.22
CA ILE A 148 7.48 -5.33 -6.53
C ILE A 148 7.13 -5.63 -5.07
N ARG A 149 6.24 -6.60 -4.84
CA ARG A 149 5.81 -6.98 -3.49
C ARG A 149 6.96 -7.53 -2.65
N ARG A 150 7.78 -8.38 -3.24
CA ARG A 150 8.96 -8.93 -2.58
C ARG A 150 9.96 -7.85 -2.19
N THR A 151 10.23 -6.91 -3.08
CA THR A 151 11.17 -5.80 -2.81
C THR A 151 10.60 -4.86 -1.75
N ALA A 152 9.31 -4.52 -1.79
CA ALA A 152 8.66 -3.73 -0.75
C ALA A 152 8.77 -4.40 0.62
N LEU A 153 8.53 -5.71 0.70
CA LEU A 153 8.67 -6.49 1.93
C LEU A 153 10.09 -6.46 2.49
N VAL A 154 11.11 -6.71 1.64
CA VAL A 154 12.53 -6.75 2.05
C VAL A 154 13.00 -5.38 2.56
N ASN A 155 12.54 -4.30 1.92
CA ASN A 155 12.88 -2.93 2.29
C ASN A 155 11.95 -2.34 3.39
N ASN A 156 11.07 -3.15 3.98
CA ASN A 156 10.06 -2.72 4.97
C ASN A 156 9.19 -1.54 4.49
N VAL A 157 8.90 -1.49 3.19
CA VAL A 157 7.99 -0.50 2.61
C VAL A 157 6.56 -1.02 2.73
N PRO A 158 5.64 -0.27 3.36
CA PRO A 158 4.22 -0.62 3.42
C PRO A 158 3.67 -0.82 2.01
N HIS A 159 2.99 -1.96 1.80
CA HIS A 159 2.42 -2.28 0.50
C HIS A 159 1.03 -2.90 0.63
N TYR A 160 0.13 -2.46 -0.21
CA TYR A 160 -1.28 -2.84 -0.19
C TYR A 160 -1.67 -3.45 -1.54
N THR A 161 -2.29 -4.64 -1.49
CA THR A 161 -2.69 -5.41 -2.67
C THR A 161 -4.18 -5.31 -2.97
N THR A 162 -4.92 -4.56 -2.15
CA THR A 162 -6.34 -4.25 -2.35
C THR A 162 -6.59 -2.76 -2.19
N MET A 163 -7.55 -2.22 -2.95
CA MET A 163 -7.91 -0.80 -2.83
C MET A 163 -8.57 -0.46 -1.50
N THR A 164 -9.30 -1.39 -0.88
CA THR A 164 -9.90 -1.19 0.45
C THR A 164 -8.82 -0.94 1.50
N ALA A 165 -7.75 -1.74 1.50
CA ALA A 165 -6.63 -1.55 2.41
C ALA A 165 -5.83 -0.28 2.10
N ALA A 166 -5.61 0.03 0.80
CA ALA A 166 -4.92 1.25 0.38
C ALA A 166 -5.65 2.53 0.81
N MET A 167 -6.98 2.55 0.70
CA MET A 167 -7.81 3.67 1.16
C MET A 167 -7.75 3.82 2.69
N ALA A 168 -7.84 2.72 3.44
CA ALA A 168 -7.69 2.74 4.89
C ALA A 168 -6.31 3.25 5.33
N ALA A 169 -5.25 2.87 4.59
CA ALA A 169 -3.91 3.36 4.84
C ALA A 169 -3.76 4.86 4.55
N ALA A 170 -4.32 5.36 3.44
CA ALA A 170 -4.32 6.79 3.12
C ALA A 170 -5.05 7.62 4.19
N ASP A 171 -6.20 7.13 4.64
CA ASP A 171 -6.95 7.73 5.75
C ASP A 171 -6.16 7.76 7.06
N ALA A 172 -5.47 6.68 7.37
CA ALA A 172 -4.63 6.58 8.57
C ALA A 172 -3.43 7.53 8.51
N ILE A 173 -2.76 7.64 7.35
CA ILE A 173 -1.64 8.55 7.13
C ILE A 173 -2.08 10.01 7.31
N GLU A 174 -3.23 10.38 6.76
CA GLU A 174 -3.79 11.72 6.94
C GLU A 174 -3.97 12.07 8.43
N VAL A 175 -4.60 11.16 9.18
CA VAL A 175 -4.83 11.37 10.63
C VAL A 175 -3.52 11.42 11.42
N ILE A 176 -2.54 10.57 11.11
CA ILE A 176 -1.23 10.59 11.78
C ILE A 176 -0.54 11.94 11.54
N LYS A 177 -0.61 12.46 10.32
CA LYS A 177 0.00 13.73 9.92
C LYS A 177 -0.67 14.93 10.58
N ASP A 178 -1.99 14.89 10.80
CA ASP A 178 -2.74 15.97 11.46
C ASP A 178 -2.49 16.04 12.98
N VAL A 179 -2.04 14.97 13.60
CA VAL A 179 -1.81 14.87 15.05
C VAL A 179 -0.34 15.13 15.43
N GLY A 180 0.58 15.01 14.47
CA GLY A 180 2.03 15.22 14.67
C GLY A 180 2.44 16.63 14.37
#